data_db9217f2f651dbcfa9d8362183ae2f09
#
_entry.id   db9217f2f651dbcfa9d8362183ae2f09
#
_cell.length_a   1.000
_cell.length_b   1.000
_cell.length_c   1.000
_cell.angle_alpha   90.00
_cell.angle_beta   90.00
_cell.angle_gamma   90.00
#
_symmetry.space_group_name_H-M   'P 1'
#
loop_
_entity.id
_entity.type
_entity.pdbx_description
1 polymer ?
#
loop_
_entity_poly.entity_id
_entity_poly.type
_entity_poly.pdbx_seq_one_letter_code
_entity_poly.pdbx_strand_id
1 'polypeptide(L)'
;MLQAGIIPVTHFEQNCTVLFDSETKEGVVVDPGGDVDIIVQTIRENGIALKAIWLTHGHIDHAGGAKELKEALGLDIVGPHKDDLPLLERLEDQAERFGLAMKVQNVVPDRWLEEGDTVSFGNHVFEVLHCPGHAPGHVVYFNRAQNFAHVGDVLFHGSIGRTDLPGGNHQQLLDSIRDKILPLGDNVGFICGHGPGGQIGEERRSNPFLRGL
;
A
#
# COMPACT_ATOMS: atom_id res chain seq x y z
N MET A 1 17.28 11.29 5.12
CA MET A 1 15.85 11.73 5.21
C MET A 1 14.95 10.78 4.44
N LEU A 2 13.72 10.52 4.94
CA LEU A 2 12.72 9.75 4.21
C LEU A 2 12.32 10.46 2.91
N GLN A 3 12.31 9.72 1.82
CA GLN A 3 11.84 10.14 0.50
C GLN A 3 10.84 9.11 -0.03
N ALA A 4 9.94 9.55 -0.90
CA ALA A 4 9.00 8.70 -1.60
C ALA A 4 9.06 8.98 -3.11
N GLY A 5 9.24 7.94 -3.90
CA GLY A 5 9.09 7.96 -5.35
C GLY A 5 7.86 7.16 -5.77
N ILE A 6 7.04 7.73 -6.63
CA ILE A 6 5.83 7.05 -7.14
C ILE A 6 6.12 6.59 -8.56
N ILE A 7 5.82 5.34 -8.85
CA ILE A 7 5.91 4.71 -10.16
C ILE A 7 4.50 4.22 -10.50
N PRO A 8 3.73 4.96 -11.33
CA PRO A 8 2.44 4.45 -11.78
C PRO A 8 2.63 3.17 -12.58
N VAL A 9 1.95 2.09 -12.19
CA VAL A 9 2.08 0.79 -12.83
C VAL A 9 0.74 0.29 -13.35
N THR A 10 0.80 -0.49 -14.41
CA THR A 10 -0.32 -1.09 -15.12
C THR A 10 -1.31 -0.06 -15.68
N HIS A 11 -2.33 -0.51 -16.39
CA HIS A 11 -3.40 0.37 -16.88
C HIS A 11 -4.34 0.86 -15.76
N PHE A 12 -4.18 0.37 -14.54
CA PHE A 12 -4.87 0.90 -13.36
C PHE A 12 -4.22 2.18 -12.82
N GLU A 13 -3.01 2.53 -13.33
CA GLU A 13 -2.22 3.68 -12.85
C GLU A 13 -2.05 3.64 -11.32
N GLN A 14 -1.86 2.39 -10.77
CA GLN A 14 -1.64 2.22 -9.35
C GLN A 14 -0.28 2.83 -8.96
N ASN A 15 -0.22 3.51 -7.83
CA ASN A 15 0.94 4.18 -7.29
C ASN A 15 1.90 3.20 -6.58
N CYS A 16 2.62 2.37 -7.34
CA CYS A 16 3.74 1.63 -6.74
C CYS A 16 4.71 2.64 -6.11
N THR A 17 4.91 2.54 -4.81
CA THR A 17 5.68 3.55 -4.07
C THR A 17 7.01 2.99 -3.60
N VAL A 18 8.11 3.68 -3.93
CA VAL A 18 9.44 3.39 -3.38
C VAL A 18 9.72 4.35 -2.23
N LEU A 19 9.75 3.85 -1.00
CA LEU A 19 10.14 4.59 0.19
C LEU A 19 11.62 4.34 0.45
N PHE A 20 12.43 5.39 0.59
CA PHE A 20 13.87 5.24 0.78
C PHE A 20 14.50 6.38 1.58
N ASP A 21 15.62 6.09 2.20
CA ASP A 21 16.45 7.13 2.82
C ASP A 21 17.36 7.79 1.78
N SER A 22 17.34 9.12 1.71
CA SER A 22 18.11 9.88 0.73
C SER A 22 19.63 9.75 0.87
N GLU A 23 20.12 9.45 2.07
CA GLU A 23 21.56 9.36 2.38
C GLU A 23 22.08 7.93 2.20
N THR A 24 21.42 6.95 2.84
CA THR A 24 21.86 5.54 2.80
C THR A 24 21.41 4.81 1.55
N LYS A 25 20.40 5.33 0.84
CA LYS A 25 19.73 4.67 -0.28
C LYS A 25 19.06 3.34 0.07
N GLU A 26 18.97 2.98 1.35
CA GLU A 26 18.16 1.86 1.78
C GLU A 26 16.67 2.20 1.67
N GLY A 27 15.86 1.23 1.25
CA GLY A 27 14.43 1.48 1.05
C GLY A 27 13.60 0.21 0.95
N VAL A 28 12.31 0.40 0.69
CA VAL A 28 11.33 -0.65 0.43
C VAL A 28 10.46 -0.22 -0.75
N VAL A 29 9.87 -1.19 -1.42
CA VAL A 29 8.82 -0.94 -2.40
C VAL A 29 7.49 -1.33 -1.76
N VAL A 30 6.48 -0.47 -1.92
CA VAL A 30 5.11 -0.70 -1.45
C VAL A 30 4.22 -0.93 -2.66
N ASP A 31 3.47 -2.01 -2.62
CA ASP A 31 2.46 -2.39 -3.62
C ASP A 31 2.99 -2.42 -5.07
N PRO A 32 3.91 -3.34 -5.41
CA PRO A 32 4.35 -3.52 -6.79
C PRO A 32 3.27 -4.26 -7.59
N GLY A 33 2.27 -3.54 -8.09
CA GLY A 33 1.09 -4.11 -8.75
C GLY A 33 1.35 -4.73 -10.11
N GLY A 34 2.46 -4.39 -10.76
CA GLY A 34 2.87 -4.90 -12.08
C GLY A 34 4.04 -4.12 -12.65
N ASP A 35 4.29 -4.23 -13.94
CA ASP A 35 5.38 -3.54 -14.66
C ASP A 35 6.74 -3.65 -13.95
N VAL A 36 7.06 -4.87 -13.46
CA VAL A 36 8.22 -5.15 -12.59
C VAL A 36 9.54 -4.69 -13.21
N ASP A 37 9.68 -4.79 -14.52
CA ASP A 37 10.87 -4.33 -15.24
C ASP A 37 11.07 -2.81 -15.06
N ILE A 38 10.01 -2.01 -15.11
CA ILE A 38 10.05 -0.57 -14.90
C ILE A 38 10.46 -0.26 -13.45
N ILE A 39 9.88 -0.98 -12.48
CA ILE A 39 10.23 -0.83 -11.06
C ILE A 39 11.72 -1.13 -10.86
N VAL A 40 12.20 -2.27 -11.35
CA VAL A 40 13.61 -2.69 -11.23
C VAL A 40 14.55 -1.70 -11.89
N GLN A 41 14.22 -1.22 -13.10
CA GLN A 41 15.02 -0.21 -13.80
C GLN A 41 15.10 1.08 -12.98
N THR A 42 13.96 1.61 -12.51
CA THR A 42 13.89 2.85 -11.72
C THR A 42 14.72 2.75 -10.45
N ILE A 43 14.64 1.62 -9.74
CA ILE A 43 15.42 1.38 -8.52
C ILE A 43 16.92 1.38 -8.81
N ARG A 44 17.35 0.71 -9.89
CA ARG A 44 18.76 0.65 -10.30
C ARG A 44 19.30 2.01 -10.69
N GLU A 45 18.57 2.76 -11.50
CA GLU A 45 18.96 4.11 -11.96
C GLU A 45 19.14 5.10 -10.81
N ASN A 46 18.35 4.95 -9.73
CA ASN A 46 18.44 5.79 -8.53
C ASN A 46 19.37 5.25 -7.44
N GLY A 47 19.98 4.09 -7.67
CA GLY A 47 20.92 3.44 -6.74
C GLY A 47 20.26 3.03 -5.42
N ILE A 48 18.96 2.67 -5.43
CA ILE A 48 18.22 2.32 -4.23
C ILE A 48 18.46 0.85 -3.89
N ALA A 49 18.81 0.57 -2.63
CA ALA A 49 19.00 -0.77 -2.09
C ALA A 49 17.74 -1.22 -1.35
N LEU A 50 16.85 -1.93 -2.04
CA LEU A 50 15.63 -2.44 -1.41
C LEU A 50 15.93 -3.49 -0.36
N LYS A 51 15.17 -3.46 0.74
CA LYS A 51 15.25 -4.41 1.87
C LYS A 51 14.05 -5.37 1.90
N ALA A 52 12.89 -4.94 1.42
CA ALA A 52 11.67 -5.74 1.41
C ALA A 52 10.65 -5.19 0.40
N ILE A 53 9.65 -6.00 0.13
CA ILE A 53 8.41 -5.65 -0.53
C ILE A 53 7.33 -5.54 0.55
N TRP A 54 6.65 -4.41 0.65
CA TRP A 54 5.51 -4.24 1.56
C TRP A 54 4.21 -4.25 0.77
N LEU A 55 3.19 -4.93 1.29
CA LEU A 55 1.86 -4.94 0.69
C LEU A 55 0.87 -4.29 1.64
N THR A 56 0.03 -3.39 1.12
CA THR A 56 -1.08 -2.81 1.88
C THR A 56 -2.27 -3.77 1.90
N HIS A 57 -2.58 -4.44 0.78
CA HIS A 57 -3.68 -5.39 0.66
C HIS A 57 -3.53 -6.31 -0.56
N GLY A 58 -4.47 -7.26 -0.70
CA GLY A 58 -4.37 -8.36 -1.66
C GLY A 58 -5.08 -8.17 -3.00
N HIS A 59 -5.40 -6.95 -3.44
CA HIS A 59 -5.92 -6.73 -4.78
C HIS A 59 -4.80 -6.82 -5.83
N ILE A 60 -5.19 -7.24 -7.05
CA ILE A 60 -4.26 -7.56 -8.14
C ILE A 60 -3.37 -6.38 -8.54
N ASP A 61 -3.92 -5.18 -8.59
CA ASP A 61 -3.24 -3.96 -8.97
C ASP A 61 -2.23 -3.47 -7.91
N HIS A 62 -2.25 -4.04 -6.70
CA HIS A 62 -1.28 -3.79 -5.62
C HIS A 62 -0.28 -4.94 -5.45
N ALA A 63 -0.75 -6.18 -5.56
CA ALA A 63 0.06 -7.37 -5.26
C ALA A 63 0.53 -8.16 -6.50
N GLY A 64 0.05 -7.82 -7.70
CA GLY A 64 0.23 -8.63 -8.91
C GLY A 64 1.66 -8.85 -9.35
N GLY A 65 2.55 -7.90 -9.13
CA GLY A 65 3.96 -7.98 -9.44
C GLY A 65 4.85 -8.45 -8.27
N ALA A 66 4.27 -8.62 -7.07
CA ALA A 66 5.06 -8.88 -5.85
C ALA A 66 5.88 -10.17 -5.93
N LYS A 67 5.31 -11.24 -6.47
CA LYS A 67 6.01 -12.51 -6.60
C LYS A 67 7.16 -12.45 -7.59
N GLU A 68 6.92 -11.83 -8.74
CA GLU A 68 7.95 -11.64 -9.76
C GLU A 68 9.09 -10.76 -9.24
N LEU A 69 8.78 -9.67 -8.55
CA LEU A 69 9.78 -8.78 -7.95
C LEU A 69 10.59 -9.48 -6.85
N LYS A 70 9.93 -10.30 -6.01
CA LYS A 70 10.59 -11.14 -5.01
C LYS A 70 11.62 -12.06 -5.67
N GLU A 71 11.24 -12.75 -6.74
CA GLU A 71 12.13 -13.68 -7.47
C GLU A 71 13.29 -12.94 -8.15
N ALA A 72 13.03 -11.75 -8.71
CA ALA A 72 14.03 -10.95 -9.41
C ALA A 72 15.11 -10.37 -8.50
N LEU A 73 14.75 -10.01 -7.26
CA LEU A 73 15.64 -9.28 -6.33
C LEU A 73 15.98 -10.04 -5.05
N GLY A 74 15.36 -11.20 -4.80
CA GLY A 74 15.59 -12.02 -3.59
C GLY A 74 15.08 -11.34 -2.31
N LEU A 75 13.94 -10.63 -2.39
CA LEU A 75 13.37 -9.86 -1.29
C LEU A 75 12.23 -10.62 -0.61
N ASP A 76 12.05 -10.38 0.69
CA ASP A 76 10.88 -10.86 1.41
C ASP A 76 9.65 -9.97 1.15
N ILE A 77 8.47 -10.61 1.09
CA ILE A 77 7.17 -9.95 1.05
C ILE A 77 6.64 -9.86 2.48
N VAL A 78 6.34 -8.62 2.93
CA VAL A 78 5.85 -8.30 4.26
C VAL A 78 4.47 -7.64 4.16
N GLY A 79 3.51 -8.16 4.92
CA GLY A 79 2.10 -7.73 4.82
C GLY A 79 1.37 -8.36 3.63
N PRO A 80 0.08 -8.09 3.55
CA PRO A 80 -0.77 -7.35 4.49
C PRO A 80 -1.13 -8.12 5.76
N HIS A 81 -2.31 -7.87 6.36
CA HIS A 81 -2.87 -8.73 7.40
C HIS A 81 -3.39 -10.05 6.79
N LYS A 82 -3.35 -11.12 7.58
CA LYS A 82 -3.71 -12.49 7.11
C LYS A 82 -5.14 -12.63 6.58
N ASP A 83 -6.03 -11.72 6.93
CA ASP A 83 -7.41 -11.73 6.42
C ASP A 83 -7.49 -11.51 4.92
N ASP A 84 -6.40 -11.04 4.27
CA ASP A 84 -6.27 -10.93 2.81
C ASP A 84 -5.72 -12.20 2.13
N LEU A 85 -5.43 -13.26 2.88
CA LEU A 85 -5.00 -14.52 2.28
C LEU A 85 -5.91 -15.00 1.15
N PRO A 86 -7.27 -14.93 1.29
CA PRO A 86 -8.16 -15.36 0.20
C PRO A 86 -8.05 -14.53 -1.09
N LEU A 87 -7.58 -13.28 -1.00
CA LEU A 87 -7.33 -12.42 -2.15
C LEU A 87 -5.97 -12.76 -2.79
N LEU A 88 -4.94 -12.91 -1.98
CA LEU A 88 -3.57 -13.20 -2.44
C LEU A 88 -3.41 -14.59 -3.06
N GLU A 89 -4.17 -15.57 -2.58
CA GLU A 89 -4.22 -16.93 -3.18
C GLU A 89 -4.99 -17.00 -4.51
N ARG A 90 -5.60 -15.89 -4.93
CA ARG A 90 -6.41 -15.78 -6.16
C ARG A 90 -6.02 -14.62 -7.05
N LEU A 91 -4.76 -14.20 -7.01
CA LEU A 91 -4.28 -13.13 -7.89
C LEU A 91 -4.36 -13.54 -9.37
N GLU A 92 -4.10 -14.81 -9.67
CA GLU A 92 -4.24 -15.36 -11.03
C GLU A 92 -5.71 -15.28 -11.51
N ASP A 93 -6.67 -15.65 -10.66
CA ASP A 93 -8.12 -15.54 -10.96
C ASP A 93 -8.53 -14.07 -11.12
N GLN A 94 -7.98 -13.16 -10.32
CA GLN A 94 -8.23 -11.72 -10.44
C GLN A 94 -7.70 -11.20 -11.78
N ALA A 95 -6.48 -11.59 -12.18
CA ALA A 95 -5.88 -11.20 -13.44
C ALA A 95 -6.77 -11.65 -14.63
N GLU A 96 -7.23 -12.89 -14.61
CA GLU A 96 -8.13 -13.41 -15.64
C GLU A 96 -9.45 -12.64 -15.68
N ARG A 97 -10.06 -12.38 -14.52
CA ARG A 97 -11.31 -11.63 -14.38
C ARG A 97 -11.23 -10.21 -14.93
N PHE A 98 -10.11 -9.54 -14.73
CA PHE A 98 -9.88 -8.18 -15.23
C PHE A 98 -9.24 -8.13 -16.62
N GLY A 99 -8.99 -9.29 -17.24
CA GLY A 99 -8.42 -9.39 -18.60
C GLY A 99 -6.99 -8.85 -18.68
N LEU A 100 -6.20 -9.02 -17.62
CA LEU A 100 -4.83 -8.53 -17.56
C LEU A 100 -3.91 -9.44 -18.37
N ALA A 101 -3.20 -8.87 -19.33
CA ALA A 101 -2.20 -9.57 -20.15
C ALA A 101 -0.82 -9.58 -19.47
N MET A 102 -0.76 -9.74 -18.14
CA MET A 102 0.49 -9.79 -17.38
C MET A 102 0.69 -11.16 -16.73
N LYS A 103 1.94 -11.54 -16.53
CA LYS A 103 2.27 -12.74 -15.77
C LYS A 103 2.03 -12.47 -14.29
N VAL A 104 1.02 -13.12 -13.75
CA VAL A 104 0.69 -13.02 -12.32
C VAL A 104 0.87 -14.39 -11.69
N GLN A 105 1.29 -14.42 -10.44
CA GLN A 105 1.34 -15.60 -9.59
C GLN A 105 0.68 -15.28 -8.25
N ASN A 106 0.03 -16.29 -7.67
CA ASN A 106 -0.50 -16.18 -6.32
C ASN A 106 0.62 -15.94 -5.31
N VAL A 107 0.33 -15.17 -4.26
CA VAL A 107 1.30 -14.73 -3.26
C VAL A 107 0.94 -15.28 -1.88
N VAL A 108 1.95 -15.79 -1.19
CA VAL A 108 1.92 -15.98 0.25
C VAL A 108 3.06 -15.16 0.82
N PRO A 109 2.79 -14.15 1.64
CA PRO A 109 3.81 -13.32 2.27
C PRO A 109 4.74 -14.12 3.18
N ASP A 110 5.98 -13.67 3.31
CA ASP A 110 6.95 -14.25 4.26
C ASP A 110 6.64 -13.83 5.69
N ARG A 111 6.00 -12.66 5.86
CA ARG A 111 5.51 -12.17 7.15
C ARG A 111 4.15 -11.50 6.99
N TRP A 112 3.17 -11.95 7.77
CA TRP A 112 1.90 -11.26 7.96
C TRP A 112 2.06 -10.13 8.98
N LEU A 113 1.18 -9.14 8.90
CA LEU A 113 1.17 -7.99 9.80
C LEU A 113 -0.12 -7.95 10.61
N GLU A 114 0.01 -7.54 11.88
CA GLU A 114 -1.09 -7.36 12.81
C GLU A 114 -1.17 -5.88 13.24
N GLU A 115 -2.31 -5.47 13.81
CA GLU A 115 -2.48 -4.14 14.42
C GLU A 115 -1.38 -3.85 15.43
N GLY A 116 -0.72 -2.71 15.33
CA GLY A 116 0.33 -2.27 16.24
C GLY A 116 1.71 -2.87 15.99
N ASP A 117 1.86 -3.73 14.99
CA ASP A 117 3.17 -4.15 14.51
C ASP A 117 3.99 -2.94 14.03
N THR A 118 5.29 -3.16 13.90
CA THR A 118 6.19 -2.21 13.25
C THR A 118 6.98 -2.88 12.14
N VAL A 119 7.23 -2.10 11.08
CA VAL A 119 8.14 -2.43 9.99
C VAL A 119 9.15 -1.29 9.81
N SER A 120 10.34 -1.60 9.29
CA SER A 120 11.39 -0.58 9.19
C SER A 120 12.36 -0.85 8.05
N PHE A 121 13.01 0.20 7.60
CA PHE A 121 14.25 0.16 6.82
C PHE A 121 15.17 1.28 7.26
N GLY A 122 16.45 1.00 7.40
CA GLY A 122 17.40 1.93 8.02
C GLY A 122 16.87 2.43 9.38
N ASN A 123 16.80 3.75 9.54
CA ASN A 123 16.29 4.40 10.76
C ASN A 123 14.80 4.80 10.66
N HIS A 124 14.12 4.42 9.59
CA HIS A 124 12.71 4.76 9.40
C HIS A 124 11.82 3.63 9.90
N VAL A 125 11.05 3.91 10.96
CA VAL A 125 10.11 2.98 11.57
C VAL A 125 8.68 3.40 11.22
N PHE A 126 7.87 2.42 10.80
CA PHE A 126 6.46 2.61 10.48
C PHE A 126 5.61 1.74 11.41
N GLU A 127 4.61 2.36 12.02
CA GLU A 127 3.54 1.67 12.74
C GLU A 127 2.56 1.09 11.73
N VAL A 128 2.05 -0.11 12.00
CA VAL A 128 1.06 -0.81 11.17
C VAL A 128 -0.32 -0.61 11.79
N LEU A 129 -1.25 -0.13 10.99
CA LEU A 129 -2.65 0.01 11.35
C LEU A 129 -3.48 -0.93 10.47
N HIS A 130 -4.20 -1.87 11.06
CA HIS A 130 -5.13 -2.72 10.33
C HIS A 130 -6.42 -1.93 10.04
N CYS A 131 -6.66 -1.59 8.80
CA CYS A 131 -7.75 -0.72 8.35
C CYS A 131 -8.67 -1.44 7.35
N PRO A 132 -9.43 -2.44 7.79
CA PRO A 132 -10.30 -3.21 6.91
C PRO A 132 -11.48 -2.39 6.38
N GLY A 133 -12.08 -2.87 5.29
CA GLY A 133 -13.28 -2.31 4.69
C GLY A 133 -13.21 -2.16 3.18
N HIS A 134 -12.08 -1.71 2.62
CA HIS A 134 -11.79 -1.85 1.19
C HIS A 134 -11.39 -3.30 0.86
N ALA A 135 -10.45 -3.84 1.60
CA ALA A 135 -10.10 -5.25 1.66
C ALA A 135 -10.08 -5.71 3.12
N PRO A 136 -10.32 -7.00 3.43
CA PRO A 136 -10.40 -7.49 4.81
C PRO A 136 -9.10 -7.34 5.60
N GLY A 137 -7.98 -7.55 4.94
CA GLY A 137 -6.65 -7.50 5.55
C GLY A 137 -5.87 -6.22 5.29
N HIS A 138 -6.52 -5.16 4.82
CA HIS A 138 -5.85 -3.92 4.47
C HIS A 138 -5.08 -3.32 5.65
N VAL A 139 -3.79 -2.97 5.43
CA VAL A 139 -2.94 -2.28 6.41
C VAL A 139 -2.47 -0.93 5.89
N VAL A 140 -2.24 0.00 6.81
CA VAL A 140 -1.67 1.33 6.59
C VAL A 140 -0.32 1.40 7.29
N TYR A 141 0.66 2.02 6.65
CA TYR A 141 2.00 2.24 7.18
C TYR A 141 2.17 3.69 7.63
N PHE A 142 2.31 3.95 8.92
CA PHE A 142 2.42 5.29 9.47
C PHE A 142 3.81 5.57 10.06
N ASN A 143 4.52 6.55 9.50
CA ASN A 143 5.76 7.08 10.04
C ASN A 143 5.48 8.31 10.90
N ARG A 144 5.44 8.13 12.20
CA ARG A 144 5.15 9.20 13.17
C ARG A 144 6.18 10.31 13.14
N ALA A 145 7.46 9.96 12.99
CA ALA A 145 8.56 10.93 13.01
C ALA A 145 8.52 11.94 11.85
N GLN A 146 7.93 11.52 10.71
CA GLN A 146 7.81 12.34 9.50
C GLN A 146 6.39 12.86 9.27
N ASN A 147 5.42 12.54 10.15
CA ASN A 147 4.00 12.82 9.95
C ASN A 147 3.53 12.36 8.53
N PHE A 148 3.86 11.13 8.18
CA PHE A 148 3.61 10.57 6.86
C PHE A 148 2.94 9.20 6.97
N ALA A 149 1.93 8.96 6.13
CA ALA A 149 1.27 7.66 6.02
C ALA A 149 1.22 7.17 4.56
N HIS A 150 1.43 5.88 4.34
CA HIS A 150 1.03 5.20 3.11
C HIS A 150 -0.29 4.49 3.41
N VAL A 151 -1.39 5.02 2.86
CA VAL A 151 -2.74 4.60 3.25
C VAL A 151 -3.35 3.56 2.30
N GLY A 152 -2.64 3.17 1.24
CA GLY A 152 -3.20 2.27 0.21
C GLY A 152 -4.54 2.80 -0.29
N ASP A 153 -5.54 1.93 -0.28
CA ASP A 153 -6.89 2.24 -0.77
C ASP A 153 -7.90 2.50 0.35
N VAL A 154 -7.44 3.00 1.51
CA VAL A 154 -8.34 3.41 2.60
C VAL A 154 -8.88 4.81 2.36
N LEU A 155 -8.00 5.77 2.05
CA LEU A 155 -8.35 7.18 1.90
C LEU A 155 -7.70 7.76 0.64
N PHE A 156 -8.49 8.51 -0.14
CA PHE A 156 -8.04 9.22 -1.34
C PHE A 156 -8.31 10.73 -1.21
N HIS A 157 -7.67 11.50 -2.06
CA HIS A 157 -8.01 12.91 -2.17
C HIS A 157 -9.47 13.10 -2.63
N GLY A 158 -10.31 13.60 -1.73
CA GLY A 158 -11.74 13.82 -1.96
C GLY A 158 -12.60 12.54 -2.05
N SER A 159 -12.05 11.36 -1.75
CA SER A 159 -12.76 10.08 -1.85
C SER A 159 -12.27 9.06 -0.81
N ILE A 160 -12.84 7.86 -0.84
CA ILE A 160 -12.41 6.70 -0.06
C ILE A 160 -12.38 5.46 -0.95
N GLY A 161 -11.75 4.38 -0.50
CA GLY A 161 -11.72 3.11 -1.19
C GLY A 161 -13.12 2.56 -1.51
N ARG A 162 -13.24 1.88 -2.64
CA ARG A 162 -14.47 1.15 -2.98
C ARG A 162 -14.67 -0.04 -2.04
N THR A 163 -15.92 -0.43 -1.84
CA THR A 163 -16.28 -1.50 -0.89
C THR A 163 -17.23 -2.54 -1.49
N ASP A 164 -17.33 -2.57 -2.82
CA ASP A 164 -18.21 -3.44 -3.59
C ASP A 164 -17.50 -4.70 -4.15
N LEU A 165 -16.18 -4.83 -3.89
CA LEU A 165 -15.42 -6.03 -4.23
C LEU A 165 -15.54 -7.10 -3.14
N PRO A 166 -15.20 -8.38 -3.43
CA PRO A 166 -15.26 -9.45 -2.44
C PRO A 166 -14.47 -9.12 -1.16
N GLY A 167 -15.13 -9.21 -0.02
CA GLY A 167 -14.56 -8.86 1.29
C GLY A 167 -14.73 -7.39 1.67
N GLY A 168 -15.21 -6.53 0.76
CA GLY A 168 -15.44 -5.12 1.04
C GLY A 168 -16.63 -4.88 2.00
N ASN A 169 -16.50 -3.85 2.84
CA ASN A 169 -17.53 -3.43 3.80
C ASN A 169 -17.45 -1.93 4.04
N HIS A 170 -18.47 -1.21 3.57
CA HIS A 170 -18.49 0.26 3.63
C HIS A 170 -18.43 0.82 5.03
N GLN A 171 -19.25 0.28 5.95
CA GLN A 171 -19.27 0.75 7.32
C GLN A 171 -17.94 0.50 8.03
N GLN A 172 -17.33 -0.66 7.78
CA GLN A 172 -16.03 -0.99 8.36
C GLN A 172 -14.92 -0.08 7.84
N LEU A 173 -14.97 0.34 6.57
CA LEU A 173 -14.03 1.31 6.03
C LEU A 173 -14.18 2.68 6.69
N LEU A 174 -15.41 3.15 6.87
CA LEU A 174 -15.67 4.40 7.58
C LEU A 174 -15.21 4.34 9.04
N ASP A 175 -15.43 3.22 9.72
CA ASP A 175 -14.95 3.01 11.09
C ASP A 175 -13.43 2.99 11.14
N SER A 176 -12.74 2.32 10.18
CA SER A 176 -11.27 2.33 10.06
C SER A 176 -10.73 3.75 9.87
N ILE A 177 -11.35 4.54 9.01
CA ILE A 177 -10.95 5.95 8.79
C ILE A 177 -11.18 6.78 10.06
N ARG A 178 -12.38 6.71 10.66
CA ARG A 178 -12.73 7.48 11.86
C ARG A 178 -11.81 7.16 13.03
N ASP A 179 -11.58 5.87 13.29
CA ASP A 179 -10.96 5.42 14.54
C ASP A 179 -9.43 5.31 14.43
N LYS A 180 -8.87 5.18 13.19
CA LYS A 180 -7.44 4.95 12.99
C LYS A 180 -6.74 5.99 12.13
N ILE A 181 -7.37 6.48 11.06
CA ILE A 181 -6.72 7.43 10.17
C ILE A 181 -6.88 8.87 10.67
N LEU A 182 -8.10 9.30 10.98
CA LEU A 182 -8.32 10.66 11.45
C LEU A 182 -7.56 11.00 12.76
N PRO A 183 -7.42 10.08 13.73
CA PRO A 183 -6.64 10.34 14.95
C PRO A 183 -5.13 10.50 14.74
N LEU A 184 -4.57 10.15 13.57
CA LEU A 184 -3.14 10.35 13.28
C LEU A 184 -2.76 11.84 13.33
N GLY A 185 -3.68 12.72 12.97
CA GLY A 185 -3.53 14.17 13.08
C GLY A 185 -3.65 14.90 11.75
N ASP A 186 -4.11 16.14 11.83
CA ASP A 186 -4.39 16.97 10.66
C ASP A 186 -3.15 17.32 9.82
N ASN A 187 -1.96 17.28 10.42
CA ASN A 187 -0.69 17.58 9.73
C ASN A 187 -0.06 16.37 9.04
N VAL A 188 -0.69 15.21 9.12
CA VAL A 188 -0.17 14.00 8.46
C VAL A 188 -0.47 14.07 6.97
N GLY A 189 0.61 14.03 6.17
CA GLY A 189 0.53 13.85 4.73
C GLY A 189 0.41 12.37 4.38
N PHE A 190 -0.26 12.05 3.28
CA PHE A 190 -0.36 10.66 2.84
C PHE A 190 -0.15 10.47 1.34
N ILE A 191 0.34 9.27 1.00
CA ILE A 191 0.29 8.68 -0.33
C ILE A 191 -0.78 7.59 -0.30
N CYS A 192 -1.57 7.51 -1.36
CA CYS A 192 -2.61 6.50 -1.56
C CYS A 192 -2.32 5.65 -2.79
N GLY A 193 -3.07 4.55 -2.95
CA GLY A 193 -2.87 3.60 -4.03
C GLY A 193 -3.16 4.15 -5.42
N HIS A 194 -4.00 5.18 -5.54
CA HIS A 194 -4.36 5.78 -6.83
C HIS A 194 -4.47 7.30 -6.76
N GLY A 195 -4.03 7.97 -7.83
CA GLY A 195 -4.15 9.42 -7.97
C GLY A 195 -3.26 10.22 -7.00
N PRO A 196 -3.59 11.48 -6.73
CA PRO A 196 -2.78 12.34 -5.89
C PRO A 196 -2.90 11.96 -4.41
N GLY A 197 -1.80 12.12 -3.68
CA GLY A 197 -1.81 12.11 -2.22
C GLY A 197 -2.53 13.33 -1.64
N GLY A 198 -2.58 13.40 -0.32
CA GLY A 198 -3.29 14.46 0.38
C GLY A 198 -2.77 14.70 1.80
N GLN A 199 -3.54 15.45 2.56
CA GLN A 199 -3.30 15.70 3.98
C GLN A 199 -4.57 15.35 4.78
N ILE A 200 -4.45 14.62 5.87
CA ILE A 200 -5.61 14.15 6.67
C ILE A 200 -6.52 15.30 7.09
N GLY A 201 -5.94 16.44 7.49
CA GLY A 201 -6.73 17.61 7.89
C GLY A 201 -7.53 18.26 6.75
N GLU A 202 -7.04 18.18 5.52
CA GLU A 202 -7.78 18.64 4.34
C GLU A 202 -8.93 17.69 4.05
N GLU A 203 -8.70 16.39 4.08
CA GLU A 203 -9.73 15.38 3.87
C GLU A 203 -10.82 15.46 4.95
N ARG A 204 -10.44 15.62 6.21
CA ARG A 204 -11.41 15.83 7.30
C ARG A 204 -12.37 16.99 7.03
N ARG A 205 -11.90 18.08 6.42
CA ARG A 205 -12.71 19.29 6.16
C ARG A 205 -13.51 19.22 4.87
N SER A 206 -12.96 18.59 3.83
CA SER A 206 -13.48 18.72 2.47
C SER A 206 -14.00 17.42 1.85
N ASN A 207 -13.54 16.26 2.33
CA ASN A 207 -13.92 14.97 1.75
C ASN A 207 -15.41 14.68 2.03
N PRO A 208 -16.24 14.53 0.98
CA PRO A 208 -17.67 14.33 1.14
C PRO A 208 -18.05 13.04 1.88
N PHE A 209 -17.18 12.01 1.84
CA PHE A 209 -17.41 10.73 2.52
C PHE A 209 -17.13 10.77 4.02
N LEU A 210 -16.41 11.79 4.51
CA LEU A 210 -16.03 11.93 5.91
C LEU A 210 -16.94 12.88 6.69
N ARG A 211 -18.01 13.40 6.05
CA ARG A 211 -18.97 14.29 6.70
C ARG A 211 -19.73 13.55 7.78
N GLY A 212 -19.56 13.99 9.03
CA GLY A 212 -20.26 13.42 10.18
C GLY A 212 -19.53 12.26 10.86
N LEU A 213 -18.29 11.96 10.47
CA LEU A 213 -17.39 11.05 11.17
C LEU A 213 -16.71 11.74 12.35
#